data_3604734d13c765284484e308440c33be
#
_entry.id   3604734d13c765284484e308440c33be
#
_cell.length_a   1.000
_cell.length_b   1.000
_cell.length_c   1.000
_cell.angle_alpha   90.00
_cell.angle_beta   90.00
_cell.angle_gamma   90.00
#
_symmetry.space_group_name_H-M   'P 1'
#
loop_
_entity.id
_entity.type
_entity.pdbx_description
1 polymer ?
#
loop_
_entity_poly.entity_id
_entity_poly.type
_entity_poly.pdbx_seq_one_letter_code
_entity_poly.pdbx_strand_id
1 'polypeptide(L)'
;ENSVNGGVTSWVNQKLGVGDVIRRDYDGFVMYEGGFAQLEYNKDKVSAFVSGGLTNTSYWRKDRFYYSGDKQLSSKKHYLGGNVKAGLNYNLDDYNNVFFNTGFISRAPIFDNTFINSQSSHERNPDAKNEKVYSFELGYGYRSQYFSANVNAYYTMWKDKALYDTGSYEDVNGASQRWTMNMTGAQANHMGIELDFIAKPFRWMEVNGMFSWGDWRWNGTAKGFMMNTEGQIMANSRGEVVTDMSNVDQYKYTIEMDNVQVGGSAQTTAALGVTFRPMKGLRLNADWNFFARNYADYDIDASQATQKEAYVVEKPWEIPSWSTFDVSAGYTFDFGKIRATLSGNVNNLFNQEYIADARDGSNHDWETATRVIYGWGRTYTVRLKLNF
;
A
#
# COMPACT_ATOMS: atom_id res chain seq x y z
N GLU A 1 -5.22 -34.06 20.14
CA GLU A 1 -6.55 -33.73 20.66
C GLU A 1 -7.32 -32.92 19.64
N ASN A 2 -8.59 -33.21 19.49
CA ASN A 2 -9.47 -32.50 18.57
C ASN A 2 -10.10 -31.30 19.24
N SER A 3 -10.26 -30.21 18.50
CA SER A 3 -10.99 -29.03 18.96
C SER A 3 -12.50 -29.33 19.14
N VAL A 4 -13.21 -28.38 19.75
CA VAL A 4 -14.71 -28.42 19.85
C VAL A 4 -15.36 -28.56 18.48
N ASN A 5 -14.68 -28.16 17.39
CA ASN A 5 -15.14 -28.28 16.01
C ASN A 5 -14.67 -29.58 15.33
N GLY A 6 -14.00 -30.47 16.07
CA GLY A 6 -13.49 -31.75 15.58
C GLY A 6 -12.17 -31.67 14.82
N GLY A 7 -11.58 -30.50 14.67
CA GLY A 7 -10.25 -30.30 14.08
C GLY A 7 -9.12 -30.54 15.09
N VAL A 8 -7.89 -30.39 14.64
CA VAL A 8 -6.69 -30.59 15.44
C VAL A 8 -6.31 -29.31 16.18
N THR A 9 -6.15 -29.37 17.50
CA THR A 9 -5.71 -28.23 18.32
C THR A 9 -4.29 -28.34 18.81
N SER A 10 -3.76 -29.54 18.94
CA SER A 10 -2.38 -29.77 19.36
C SER A 10 -1.80 -31.07 18.79
N TRP A 11 -0.47 -31.14 18.71
CA TRP A 11 0.29 -32.30 18.26
C TRP A 11 1.09 -32.94 19.40
N VAL A 12 0.48 -32.97 20.58
CA VAL A 12 1.16 -33.56 21.77
C VAL A 12 1.43 -35.06 21.56
N ASN A 13 2.69 -35.46 21.72
CA ASN A 13 3.15 -36.83 21.59
C ASN A 13 2.93 -37.51 20.22
N GLN A 14 2.73 -36.77 19.15
CA GLN A 14 2.61 -37.30 17.80
C GLN A 14 3.91 -37.15 17.00
N LYS A 15 4.35 -38.22 16.33
CA LYS A 15 5.46 -38.11 15.36
C LYS A 15 4.88 -37.61 14.04
N LEU A 16 5.48 -36.53 13.54
CA LEU A 16 5.11 -35.92 12.26
C LEU A 16 6.15 -36.29 11.21
N GLY A 17 5.71 -36.58 9.99
CA GLY A 17 6.53 -36.89 8.83
C GLY A 17 6.48 -35.78 7.79
N VAL A 18 7.28 -35.94 6.72
CA VAL A 18 7.24 -35.03 5.57
C VAL A 18 5.85 -35.13 4.88
N GLY A 19 5.16 -34.00 4.73
CA GLY A 19 3.83 -33.92 4.16
C GLY A 19 2.70 -33.77 5.18
N ASP A 20 2.98 -33.95 6.46
CA ASP A 20 2.00 -33.72 7.51
C ASP A 20 1.77 -32.22 7.72
N VAL A 21 0.51 -31.84 7.90
CA VAL A 21 0.11 -30.47 8.19
C VAL A 21 0.28 -30.21 9.69
N ILE A 22 1.20 -29.32 10.06
CA ILE A 22 1.58 -29.10 11.46
C ILE A 22 0.95 -27.86 12.09
N ARG A 23 0.37 -26.95 11.30
CA ARG A 23 -0.10 -25.67 11.84
C ARG A 23 -1.44 -25.21 11.30
N ARG A 24 -1.65 -25.28 9.99
CA ARG A 24 -2.86 -24.80 9.32
C ARG A 24 -3.02 -25.44 7.96
N ASP A 25 -4.27 -25.72 7.59
CA ASP A 25 -4.67 -26.16 6.26
C ASP A 25 -6.01 -25.53 5.92
N TYR A 26 -5.97 -24.39 5.23
CA TYR A 26 -7.18 -23.68 4.84
C TYR A 26 -7.06 -23.03 3.46
N ASP A 27 -8.21 -22.92 2.79
CA ASP A 27 -8.38 -22.12 1.59
C ASP A 27 -9.22 -20.88 1.91
N GLY A 28 -8.79 -19.72 1.44
CA GLY A 28 -9.57 -18.50 1.43
C GLY A 28 -10.20 -18.27 0.05
N PHE A 29 -11.47 -17.98 0.00
CA PHE A 29 -12.21 -17.75 -1.23
C PHE A 29 -12.68 -16.31 -1.30
N VAL A 30 -12.51 -15.72 -2.48
CA VAL A 30 -12.98 -14.38 -2.82
C VAL A 30 -13.83 -14.50 -4.08
N MET A 31 -15.05 -14.00 -4.04
CA MET A 31 -15.91 -13.83 -5.20
C MET A 31 -16.20 -12.34 -5.38
N TYR A 32 -15.97 -11.86 -6.56
CA TYR A 32 -16.18 -10.48 -6.94
C TYR A 32 -17.17 -10.40 -8.10
N GLU A 33 -18.24 -9.63 -7.90
CA GLU A 33 -19.30 -9.42 -8.89
C GLU A 33 -19.57 -7.92 -8.98
N GLY A 34 -19.75 -7.42 -10.18
CA GLY A 34 -20.05 -5.99 -10.32
C GLY A 34 -20.45 -5.57 -11.72
N GLY A 35 -21.01 -4.39 -11.78
CA GLY A 35 -21.34 -3.71 -13.01
C GLY A 35 -20.93 -2.26 -12.96
N PHE A 36 -20.60 -1.68 -14.10
CA PHE A 36 -20.24 -0.27 -14.21
C PHE A 36 -20.86 0.36 -15.45
N ALA A 37 -20.99 1.67 -15.40
CA ALA A 37 -21.39 2.49 -16.54
C ALA A 37 -20.53 3.77 -16.57
N GLN A 38 -20.25 4.27 -17.76
CA GLN A 38 -19.53 5.50 -17.98
C GLN A 38 -20.20 6.29 -19.09
N LEU A 39 -20.33 7.59 -18.89
CA LEU A 39 -20.76 8.55 -19.88
C LEU A 39 -19.62 9.53 -20.14
N GLU A 40 -19.38 9.83 -21.40
CA GLU A 40 -18.38 10.78 -21.85
C GLU A 40 -19.03 11.85 -22.72
N TYR A 41 -18.59 13.08 -22.51
CA TYR A 41 -18.96 14.22 -23.32
C TYR A 41 -17.70 14.89 -23.83
N ASN A 42 -17.63 15.09 -25.14
CA ASN A 42 -16.51 15.78 -25.77
C ASN A 42 -17.05 16.69 -26.86
N LYS A 43 -16.97 17.99 -26.64
CA LYS A 43 -17.39 18.99 -27.61
C LYS A 43 -16.59 20.27 -27.46
N ASP A 44 -16.04 20.77 -28.57
CA ASP A 44 -15.26 21.99 -28.65
C ASP A 44 -14.12 22.03 -27.62
N LYS A 45 -14.22 22.90 -26.65
CA LYS A 45 -13.23 23.10 -25.58
C LYS A 45 -13.45 22.24 -24.35
N VAL A 46 -14.57 21.52 -24.26
CA VAL A 46 -14.99 20.81 -23.05
C VAL A 46 -14.93 19.30 -23.27
N SER A 47 -14.25 18.62 -22.39
CA SER A 47 -14.33 17.16 -22.24
C SER A 47 -14.72 16.84 -20.80
N ALA A 48 -15.70 15.97 -20.62
CA ALA A 48 -16.18 15.57 -19.31
C ALA A 48 -16.52 14.09 -19.29
N PHE A 49 -16.39 13.46 -18.15
CA PHE A 49 -16.91 12.12 -17.93
C PHE A 49 -17.54 11.98 -16.54
N VAL A 50 -18.46 11.04 -16.44
CA VAL A 50 -18.93 10.50 -15.18
C VAL A 50 -19.00 9.00 -15.30
N SER A 51 -18.49 8.30 -14.30
CA SER A 51 -18.56 6.85 -14.21
C SER A 51 -19.06 6.42 -12.84
N GLY A 52 -19.79 5.32 -12.80
CA GLY A 52 -20.25 4.71 -11.56
C GLY A 52 -20.22 3.20 -11.66
N GLY A 53 -19.92 2.54 -10.55
CA GLY A 53 -19.90 1.10 -10.45
C GLY A 53 -20.45 0.64 -9.11
N LEU A 54 -21.14 -0.51 -9.14
CA LEU A 54 -21.54 -1.25 -7.94
C LEU A 54 -20.83 -2.60 -7.94
N THR A 55 -20.39 -3.02 -6.76
CA THR A 55 -19.63 -4.26 -6.58
C THR A 55 -20.13 -5.00 -5.36
N ASN A 56 -20.19 -6.33 -5.46
CA ASN A 56 -20.38 -7.20 -4.32
C ASN A 56 -19.14 -8.08 -4.16
N THR A 57 -18.47 -7.97 -3.04
CA THR A 57 -17.32 -8.81 -2.69
C THR A 57 -17.76 -9.80 -1.62
N SER A 58 -17.57 -11.09 -1.88
CA SER A 58 -17.96 -12.15 -0.96
C SER A 58 -16.73 -12.93 -0.51
N TYR A 59 -16.63 -13.13 0.78
CA TYR A 59 -15.54 -13.89 1.40
C TYR A 59 -16.08 -15.10 2.14
N TRP A 60 -15.39 -16.23 2.01
CA TRP A 60 -15.58 -17.44 2.82
C TRP A 60 -14.28 -18.23 2.87
N ARG A 61 -14.20 -19.19 3.78
CA ARG A 61 -13.03 -20.05 3.94
C ARG A 61 -13.43 -21.50 4.12
N LYS A 62 -12.53 -22.40 3.74
CA LYS A 62 -12.62 -23.83 4.05
C LYS A 62 -11.39 -24.19 4.87
N ASP A 63 -11.58 -24.66 6.07
CA ASP A 63 -10.50 -25.02 6.98
C ASP A 63 -10.59 -26.52 7.31
N ARG A 64 -9.52 -27.23 7.04
CA ARG A 64 -9.41 -28.68 7.24
C ARG A 64 -8.59 -29.05 8.48
N PHE A 65 -7.99 -28.05 9.13
CA PHE A 65 -7.14 -28.24 10.30
C PHE A 65 -7.92 -28.05 11.61
N TYR A 66 -8.57 -26.90 11.76
CA TYR A 66 -9.29 -26.57 12.99
C TYR A 66 -10.76 -27.04 12.96
N TYR A 67 -11.27 -27.46 11.81
CA TYR A 67 -12.67 -27.86 11.63
C TYR A 67 -12.78 -29.19 10.89
N SER A 68 -13.80 -29.99 11.20
CA SER A 68 -14.06 -31.28 10.54
C SER A 68 -15.48 -31.38 10.01
N GLY A 69 -15.68 -32.29 9.03
CA GLY A 69 -16.99 -32.55 8.45
C GLY A 69 -17.61 -31.28 7.82
N ASP A 70 -18.89 -31.12 8.02
CA ASP A 70 -19.67 -29.99 7.46
C ASP A 70 -19.27 -28.64 8.03
N LYS A 71 -18.55 -28.61 9.15
CA LYS A 71 -18.07 -27.38 9.78
C LYS A 71 -16.83 -26.80 9.08
N GLN A 72 -16.19 -27.54 8.18
CA GLN A 72 -14.99 -27.06 7.47
C GLN A 72 -15.25 -25.81 6.63
N LEU A 73 -16.47 -25.61 6.15
CA LEU A 73 -16.84 -24.50 5.29
C LEU A 73 -17.53 -23.40 6.10
N SER A 74 -16.99 -22.18 6.06
CA SER A 74 -17.65 -21.02 6.67
C SER A 74 -18.84 -20.55 5.83
N SER A 75 -19.77 -19.82 6.43
CA SER A 75 -20.77 -19.07 5.69
C SER A 75 -20.10 -17.98 4.83
N LYS A 76 -20.78 -17.51 3.78
CA LYS A 76 -20.32 -16.37 2.98
C LYS A 76 -20.63 -15.05 3.68
N LYS A 77 -19.67 -14.11 3.64
CA LYS A 77 -19.89 -12.72 4.02
C LYS A 77 -19.85 -11.84 2.79
N HIS A 78 -20.87 -11.01 2.64
CA HIS A 78 -21.02 -10.11 1.51
C HIS A 78 -20.76 -8.68 1.92
N TYR A 79 -20.04 -7.94 1.06
CA TYR A 79 -19.78 -6.51 1.20
C TYR A 79 -20.21 -5.82 -0.08
N LEU A 80 -21.27 -5.03 0.00
CA LEU A 80 -21.69 -4.17 -1.11
C LEU A 80 -20.82 -2.92 -1.10
N GLY A 81 -20.11 -2.70 -2.19
CA GLY A 81 -19.27 -1.54 -2.45
C GLY A 81 -19.65 -0.85 -3.75
N GLY A 82 -18.86 0.14 -4.11
CA GLY A 82 -19.03 0.83 -5.39
C GLY A 82 -18.12 2.05 -5.50
N ASN A 83 -18.22 2.70 -6.64
CA ASN A 83 -17.48 3.93 -6.90
C ASN A 83 -18.29 4.90 -7.75
N VAL A 84 -17.99 6.17 -7.60
CA VAL A 84 -18.41 7.24 -8.51
C VAL A 84 -17.19 8.09 -8.80
N LYS A 85 -16.94 8.38 -10.09
CA LYS A 85 -15.86 9.26 -10.52
C LYS A 85 -16.38 10.24 -11.55
N ALA A 86 -15.91 11.48 -11.49
CA ALA A 86 -16.23 12.51 -12.48
C ALA A 86 -14.97 13.31 -12.79
N GLY A 87 -14.88 13.76 -14.03
CA GLY A 87 -13.80 14.62 -14.50
C GLY A 87 -14.30 15.63 -15.50
N LEU A 88 -13.69 16.79 -15.47
CA LEU A 88 -13.92 17.89 -16.40
C LEU A 88 -12.58 18.44 -16.85
N ASN A 89 -12.40 18.57 -18.17
CA ASN A 89 -11.29 19.29 -18.76
C ASN A 89 -11.82 20.44 -19.62
N TYR A 90 -11.20 21.59 -19.51
CA TYR A 90 -11.49 22.75 -20.31
C TYR A 90 -10.24 23.28 -21.01
N ASN A 91 -10.22 23.23 -22.33
CA ASN A 91 -9.15 23.79 -23.15
C ASN A 91 -9.33 25.32 -23.24
N LEU A 92 -8.48 26.08 -22.56
CA LEU A 92 -8.46 27.52 -22.60
C LEU A 92 -8.19 28.02 -24.03
N ASP A 93 -7.17 27.41 -24.66
CA ASP A 93 -6.76 27.57 -26.03
C ASP A 93 -6.11 26.27 -26.56
N ASP A 94 -5.40 26.35 -27.70
CA ASP A 94 -4.75 25.20 -28.34
C ASP A 94 -3.55 24.65 -27.54
N TYR A 95 -3.05 25.39 -26.56
CA TYR A 95 -1.87 25.07 -25.78
C TYR A 95 -2.15 24.84 -24.30
N ASN A 96 -3.25 25.38 -23.78
CA ASN A 96 -3.53 25.46 -22.35
C ASN A 96 -4.83 24.77 -21.99
N ASN A 97 -4.82 23.96 -20.95
CA ASN A 97 -6.02 23.38 -20.38
C ASN A 97 -6.00 23.39 -18.86
N VAL A 98 -7.18 23.37 -18.27
CA VAL A 98 -7.40 23.12 -16.85
C VAL A 98 -8.29 21.92 -16.69
N PHE A 99 -8.04 21.11 -15.65
CA PHE A 99 -8.88 19.96 -15.38
C PHE A 99 -9.19 19.83 -13.89
N PHE A 100 -10.33 19.21 -13.63
CA PHE A 100 -10.76 18.84 -12.29
C PHE A 100 -11.26 17.40 -12.30
N ASN A 101 -10.76 16.59 -11.36
CA ASN A 101 -11.21 15.22 -11.15
C ASN A 101 -11.67 15.04 -9.71
N THR A 102 -12.70 14.23 -9.52
CA THR A 102 -13.16 13.82 -8.20
C THR A 102 -13.59 12.36 -8.21
N GLY A 103 -13.49 11.71 -7.07
CA GLY A 103 -13.88 10.33 -6.93
C GLY A 103 -14.28 9.95 -5.52
N PHE A 104 -15.23 9.03 -5.45
CA PHE A 104 -15.61 8.31 -4.23
C PHE A 104 -15.50 6.82 -4.49
N ILE A 105 -14.88 6.10 -3.57
CA ILE A 105 -14.77 4.63 -3.61
C ILE A 105 -15.19 4.08 -2.25
N SER A 106 -16.06 3.08 -2.25
CA SER A 106 -16.35 2.22 -1.11
C SER A 106 -15.97 0.81 -1.48
N ARG A 107 -14.99 0.24 -0.80
CA ARG A 107 -14.48 -1.11 -1.07
C ARG A 107 -14.55 -2.00 0.15
N ALA A 108 -14.77 -3.30 -0.07
CA ALA A 108 -14.71 -4.30 0.99
C ALA A 108 -13.36 -4.24 1.73
N PRO A 109 -13.33 -4.53 3.05
CA PRO A 109 -12.09 -4.75 3.75
C PRO A 109 -11.33 -5.93 3.14
N ILE A 110 -10.05 -6.08 3.44
CA ILE A 110 -9.29 -7.24 3.00
C ILE A 110 -9.82 -8.53 3.67
N PHE A 111 -9.51 -9.69 3.06
CA PHE A 111 -9.96 -11.00 3.55
C PHE A 111 -9.64 -11.20 5.04
N ASP A 112 -8.41 -10.86 5.46
CA ASP A 112 -7.94 -11.06 6.83
C ASP A 112 -8.73 -10.24 7.86
N ASN A 113 -9.23 -9.06 7.49
CA ASN A 113 -10.03 -8.24 8.40
C ASN A 113 -11.51 -8.68 8.47
N THR A 114 -11.96 -9.56 7.57
CA THR A 114 -13.33 -10.10 7.58
C THR A 114 -13.54 -11.10 8.70
N PHE A 115 -12.48 -11.80 9.09
CA PHE A 115 -12.51 -12.82 10.14
C PHE A 115 -11.77 -12.30 11.37
N ILE A 116 -12.15 -12.77 12.54
CA ILE A 116 -11.42 -12.50 13.78
C ILE A 116 -9.97 -12.97 13.65
N ASN A 117 -9.81 -14.20 13.18
CA ASN A 117 -8.53 -14.77 12.78
C ASN A 117 -8.71 -15.56 11.49
N SER A 118 -8.30 -14.97 10.36
CA SER A 118 -8.47 -15.58 9.04
C SER A 118 -7.73 -16.92 8.88
N GLN A 119 -6.74 -17.22 9.71
CA GLN A 119 -5.93 -18.43 9.63
C GLN A 119 -6.52 -19.61 10.40
N SER A 120 -7.39 -19.39 11.40
CA SER A 120 -7.85 -20.44 12.31
C SER A 120 -9.34 -20.39 12.66
N SER A 121 -10.04 -19.27 12.42
CA SER A 121 -11.43 -19.10 12.86
C SER A 121 -12.38 -18.77 11.71
N HIS A 122 -13.61 -19.32 11.78
CA HIS A 122 -14.73 -18.93 10.93
C HIS A 122 -15.51 -17.72 11.48
N GLU A 123 -15.21 -17.33 12.71
CA GLU A 123 -15.86 -16.20 13.36
C GLU A 123 -15.61 -14.91 12.61
N ARG A 124 -16.63 -14.07 12.54
CA ARG A 124 -16.60 -12.79 11.83
C ARG A 124 -16.09 -11.68 12.72
N ASN A 125 -15.27 -10.83 12.15
CA ASN A 125 -14.97 -9.56 12.79
C ASN A 125 -16.23 -8.67 12.78
N PRO A 126 -16.82 -8.35 13.94
CA PRO A 126 -18.05 -7.57 14.00
C PRO A 126 -17.85 -6.12 13.52
N ASP A 127 -16.64 -5.60 13.62
CA ASP A 127 -16.29 -4.23 13.26
C ASP A 127 -15.82 -4.10 11.78
N ALA A 128 -15.76 -5.23 11.04
CA ALA A 128 -15.35 -5.22 9.64
C ALA A 128 -16.36 -4.47 8.75
N LYS A 129 -15.90 -3.41 8.14
CA LYS A 129 -16.70 -2.52 7.27
C LYS A 129 -15.91 -2.07 6.06
N ASN A 130 -16.62 -1.54 5.06
CA ASN A 130 -16.00 -1.00 3.86
C ASN A 130 -15.11 0.19 4.19
N GLU A 131 -13.93 0.19 3.60
CA GLU A 131 -13.07 1.37 3.51
C GLU A 131 -13.65 2.36 2.50
N LYS A 132 -13.48 3.66 2.76
CA LYS A 132 -13.96 4.73 1.89
C LYS A 132 -12.81 5.64 1.50
N VAL A 133 -12.77 5.99 0.22
CA VAL A 133 -11.77 6.92 -0.32
C VAL A 133 -12.51 8.05 -1.04
N TYR A 134 -12.14 9.27 -0.72
CA TYR A 134 -12.58 10.49 -1.39
C TYR A 134 -11.35 11.15 -2.02
N SER A 135 -11.43 11.54 -3.27
CA SER A 135 -10.33 12.20 -3.97
C SER A 135 -10.79 13.43 -4.73
N PHE A 136 -9.94 14.45 -4.73
CA PHE A 136 -10.10 15.68 -5.48
C PHE A 136 -8.75 16.02 -6.11
N GLU A 137 -8.77 16.43 -7.35
CA GLU A 137 -7.59 16.85 -8.11
C GLU A 137 -7.94 18.04 -8.99
N LEU A 138 -7.08 19.04 -8.97
CA LEU A 138 -7.15 20.20 -9.85
C LEU A 138 -5.82 20.38 -10.54
N GLY A 139 -5.82 20.50 -11.86
CA GLY A 139 -4.59 20.61 -12.61
C GLY A 139 -4.66 21.60 -13.76
N TYR A 140 -3.48 21.97 -14.21
CA TYR A 140 -3.24 22.81 -15.37
C TYR A 140 -2.20 22.15 -16.27
N GLY A 141 -2.49 22.06 -17.55
CA GLY A 141 -1.60 21.56 -18.58
C GLY A 141 -1.24 22.64 -19.60
N TYR A 142 0.05 22.67 -19.94
CA TYR A 142 0.55 23.42 -21.08
C TYR A 142 1.21 22.49 -22.07
N ARG A 143 0.93 22.64 -23.35
CA ARG A 143 1.51 21.80 -24.40
C ARG A 143 1.80 22.61 -25.68
N SER A 144 3.07 22.65 -26.04
CA SER A 144 3.53 23.22 -27.32
C SER A 144 4.44 22.24 -28.06
N GLN A 145 4.96 22.64 -29.21
CA GLN A 145 5.90 21.83 -29.99
C GLN A 145 7.20 21.52 -29.25
N TYR A 146 7.67 22.44 -28.40
CA TYR A 146 8.98 22.35 -27.75
C TYR A 146 8.92 22.15 -26.25
N PHE A 147 7.75 22.36 -25.64
CA PHE A 147 7.59 22.26 -24.19
C PHE A 147 6.19 21.78 -23.85
N SER A 148 6.13 20.82 -22.93
CA SER A 148 4.90 20.44 -22.28
C SER A 148 5.13 20.34 -20.77
N ALA A 149 4.16 20.77 -19.99
CA ALA A 149 4.18 20.66 -18.54
C ALA A 149 2.76 20.47 -17.99
N ASN A 150 2.66 19.70 -16.91
CA ASN A 150 1.46 19.58 -16.12
C ASN A 150 1.79 19.93 -14.65
N VAL A 151 0.88 20.65 -14.02
CA VAL A 151 0.91 20.89 -12.58
C VAL A 151 -0.45 20.50 -12.04
N ASN A 152 -0.47 19.64 -11.02
CA ASN A 152 -1.69 19.26 -10.35
C ASN A 152 -1.53 19.33 -8.84
N ALA A 153 -2.61 19.69 -8.16
CA ALA A 153 -2.78 19.60 -6.73
C ALA A 153 -3.84 18.56 -6.42
N TYR A 154 -3.60 17.74 -5.44
CA TYR A 154 -4.53 16.68 -5.04
C TYR A 154 -4.79 16.67 -3.54
N TYR A 155 -5.97 16.17 -3.18
CA TYR A 155 -6.36 15.85 -1.82
C TYR A 155 -7.15 14.54 -1.82
N THR A 156 -6.65 13.56 -1.07
CA THR A 156 -7.29 12.24 -0.92
C THR A 156 -7.46 11.92 0.55
N MET A 157 -8.68 11.54 0.93
CA MET A 157 -9.04 11.16 2.29
C MET A 157 -9.45 9.69 2.31
N TRP A 158 -8.77 8.90 3.14
CA TRP A 158 -9.12 7.51 3.46
C TRP A 158 -9.84 7.47 4.78
N LYS A 159 -10.96 6.75 4.85
CA LYS A 159 -11.74 6.55 6.07
C LYS A 159 -12.01 5.07 6.29
N ASP A 160 -12.20 4.72 7.56
CA ASP A 160 -12.52 3.36 7.97
C ASP A 160 -11.48 2.33 7.52
N LYS A 161 -10.21 2.74 7.40
CA LYS A 161 -9.13 1.80 7.07
C LYS A 161 -8.97 0.80 8.19
N ALA A 162 -8.94 -0.48 7.82
CA ALA A 162 -8.69 -1.56 8.76
C ALA A 162 -7.20 -1.70 9.03
N LEU A 163 -6.84 -1.91 10.29
CA LEU A 163 -5.50 -2.23 10.75
C LEU A 163 -5.53 -3.64 11.36
N TYR A 164 -4.47 -4.39 11.16
CA TYR A 164 -4.35 -5.75 11.65
C TYR A 164 -2.99 -5.91 12.34
N ASP A 165 -3.02 -6.44 13.56
CA ASP A 165 -1.82 -6.73 14.30
C ASP A 165 -1.90 -8.11 14.98
N THR A 166 -0.76 -8.73 15.25
CA THR A 166 -0.66 -10.03 15.92
C THR A 166 0.54 -10.06 16.84
N GLY A 167 0.39 -10.71 17.97
CA GLY A 167 1.49 -10.93 18.89
C GLY A 167 1.36 -12.24 19.62
N SER A 168 2.15 -12.40 20.67
CA SER A 168 2.12 -13.56 21.55
C SER A 168 1.99 -13.11 23.02
N TYR A 169 1.44 -14.01 23.83
CA TYR A 169 1.35 -13.86 25.28
C TYR A 169 1.62 -15.21 25.95
N GLU A 170 2.00 -15.20 27.19
CA GLU A 170 2.08 -16.41 28.01
C GLU A 170 0.76 -16.62 28.74
N ASP A 171 0.16 -17.80 28.57
CA ASP A 171 -1.05 -18.18 29.28
C ASP A 171 -0.76 -18.50 30.76
N VAL A 172 -1.78 -18.81 31.52
CA VAL A 172 -1.67 -19.13 32.96
C VAL A 172 -0.79 -20.35 33.26
N ASN A 173 -0.49 -21.17 32.26
CA ASN A 173 0.37 -22.35 32.36
C ASN A 173 1.79 -22.07 31.87
N GLY A 174 2.11 -20.83 31.44
CA GLY A 174 3.39 -20.44 30.87
C GLY A 174 3.59 -20.88 29.43
N ALA A 175 2.53 -21.30 28.73
CA ALA A 175 2.59 -21.65 27.32
C ALA A 175 2.42 -20.40 26.44
N SER A 176 3.29 -20.28 25.44
CA SER A 176 3.19 -19.15 24.49
C SER A 176 1.99 -19.35 23.57
N GLN A 177 1.05 -18.42 23.64
CA GLN A 177 -0.16 -18.34 22.83
C GLN A 177 -0.10 -17.13 21.91
N ARG A 178 -0.94 -17.11 20.88
CA ARG A 178 -1.04 -15.97 19.96
C ARG A 178 -2.33 -15.20 20.17
N TRP A 179 -2.23 -13.88 19.97
CA TRP A 179 -3.39 -13.01 19.84
C TRP A 179 -3.43 -12.37 18.45
N THR A 180 -4.60 -11.91 18.08
CA THR A 180 -4.83 -11.09 16.89
C THR A 180 -5.65 -9.87 17.29
N MET A 181 -5.40 -8.75 16.64
CA MET A 181 -6.19 -7.54 16.80
C MET A 181 -6.58 -7.00 15.43
N ASN A 182 -7.89 -6.90 15.21
CA ASN A 182 -8.46 -6.23 14.05
C ASN A 182 -9.04 -4.90 14.51
N MET A 183 -8.50 -3.81 14.01
CA MET A 183 -8.93 -2.46 14.37
C MET A 183 -9.54 -1.77 13.17
N THR A 184 -10.51 -0.92 13.41
CA THR A 184 -11.18 -0.10 12.39
C THR A 184 -11.25 1.36 12.84
N GLY A 185 -11.43 2.27 11.88
CA GLY A 185 -11.57 3.69 12.15
C GLY A 185 -10.32 4.52 11.84
N ALA A 186 -9.21 3.90 11.47
CA ALA A 186 -8.05 4.63 11.00
C ALA A 186 -8.42 5.49 9.77
N GLN A 187 -7.88 6.70 9.72
CA GLN A 187 -8.06 7.64 8.64
C GLN A 187 -6.69 8.12 8.18
N ALA A 188 -6.58 8.46 6.88
CA ALA A 188 -5.38 9.08 6.35
C ALA A 188 -5.76 10.17 5.36
N ASN A 189 -5.07 11.30 5.44
CA ASN A 189 -5.17 12.38 4.49
C ASN A 189 -3.87 12.47 3.68
N HIS A 190 -4.01 12.53 2.36
CA HIS A 190 -2.90 12.67 1.44
C HIS A 190 -3.16 13.91 0.61
N MET A 191 -2.32 14.91 0.72
CA MET A 191 -2.37 16.10 -0.13
C MET A 191 -0.99 16.38 -0.70
N GLY A 192 -0.98 17.04 -1.85
CA GLY A 192 0.28 17.37 -2.48
C GLY A 192 0.13 18.15 -3.77
N ILE A 193 1.29 18.51 -4.30
CA ILE A 193 1.45 19.17 -5.60
C ILE A 193 2.45 18.35 -6.40
N GLU A 194 2.13 18.14 -7.67
CA GLU A 194 2.98 17.43 -8.63
C GLU A 194 3.21 18.30 -9.85
N LEU A 195 4.41 18.26 -10.36
CA LEU A 195 4.84 18.90 -11.59
C LEU A 195 5.54 17.87 -12.45
N ASP A 196 5.19 17.77 -13.71
CA ASP A 196 6.00 17.10 -14.72
C ASP A 196 6.19 18.01 -15.94
N PHE A 197 7.33 17.85 -16.61
CA PHE A 197 7.58 18.57 -17.85
C PHE A 197 8.49 17.80 -18.80
N ILE A 198 8.34 18.09 -20.10
CA ILE A 198 9.25 17.69 -21.16
C ILE A 198 9.58 18.94 -21.99
N ALA A 199 10.89 19.20 -22.16
CA ALA A 199 11.41 20.26 -23.00
C ALA A 199 12.27 19.69 -24.12
N LYS A 200 12.07 20.18 -25.34
CA LYS A 200 12.86 19.83 -26.53
C LYS A 200 13.49 21.09 -27.12
N PRO A 201 14.49 21.70 -26.42
CA PRO A 201 15.07 22.97 -26.85
C PRO A 201 15.77 22.83 -28.21
N PHE A 202 16.25 21.64 -28.53
CA PHE A 202 16.90 21.32 -29.78
C PHE A 202 16.44 19.94 -30.30
N ARG A 203 16.60 19.67 -31.59
CA ARG A 203 16.23 18.37 -32.18
C ARG A 203 17.06 17.18 -31.64
N TRP A 204 18.22 17.48 -31.07
CA TRP A 204 19.15 16.49 -30.55
C TRP A 204 19.13 16.44 -29.00
N MET A 205 18.32 17.27 -28.34
CA MET A 205 18.25 17.34 -26.89
C MET A 205 16.81 17.31 -26.40
N GLU A 206 16.55 16.49 -25.40
CA GLU A 206 15.30 16.42 -24.67
C GLU A 206 15.61 16.43 -23.18
N VAL A 207 14.92 17.25 -22.44
CA VAL A 207 14.99 17.34 -20.98
C VAL A 207 13.61 17.01 -20.44
N ASN A 208 13.54 16.08 -19.51
CA ASN A 208 12.31 15.77 -18.77
C ASN A 208 12.55 15.90 -17.27
N GLY A 209 11.54 16.29 -16.55
CA GLY A 209 11.64 16.40 -15.12
C GLY A 209 10.30 16.18 -14.44
N MET A 210 10.37 15.78 -13.19
CA MET A 210 9.22 15.69 -12.30
C MET A 210 9.60 16.18 -10.91
N PHE A 211 8.61 16.74 -10.23
CA PHE A 211 8.71 17.10 -8.82
C PHE A 211 7.37 16.79 -8.15
N SER A 212 7.42 16.08 -7.04
CA SER A 212 6.24 15.82 -6.22
C SER A 212 6.54 16.21 -4.77
N TRP A 213 5.66 16.98 -4.20
CA TRP A 213 5.65 17.30 -2.79
C TRP A 213 4.33 16.87 -2.21
N GLY A 214 4.37 15.92 -1.27
CA GLY A 214 3.22 15.41 -0.54
C GLY A 214 3.28 15.78 0.95
N ASP A 215 2.13 15.82 1.58
CA ASP A 215 1.96 15.79 3.04
C ASP A 215 0.90 14.76 3.35
N TRP A 216 1.37 13.57 3.77
CA TRP A 216 0.53 12.41 3.99
C TRP A 216 0.54 12.06 5.46
N ARG A 217 -0.65 12.06 6.07
CA ARG A 217 -0.78 11.90 7.51
C ARG A 217 -1.90 10.97 7.88
N TRP A 218 -1.62 10.11 8.85
CA TRP A 218 -2.62 9.39 9.58
C TRP A 218 -3.36 10.34 10.52
N ASN A 219 -4.67 10.12 10.67
CA ASN A 219 -5.53 10.86 11.56
C ASN A 219 -6.59 9.93 12.15
N GLY A 220 -7.21 10.38 13.24
CA GLY A 220 -8.33 9.68 13.84
C GLY A 220 -7.90 8.57 14.80
N THR A 221 -8.89 7.80 15.19
CA THR A 221 -8.77 6.80 16.24
C THR A 221 -9.18 5.45 15.70
N ALA A 222 -8.27 4.48 15.74
CA ALA A 222 -8.58 3.09 15.47
C ALA A 222 -8.95 2.38 16.76
N LYS A 223 -9.99 1.53 16.70
CA LYS A 223 -10.46 0.73 17.83
C LYS A 223 -10.66 -0.72 17.42
N GLY A 224 -10.34 -1.63 18.32
CA GLY A 224 -10.53 -3.06 18.11
C GLY A 224 -10.36 -3.88 19.37
N PHE A 225 -10.64 -5.17 19.24
CA PHE A 225 -10.48 -6.12 20.32
C PHE A 225 -9.25 -6.98 20.12
N MET A 226 -8.53 -7.25 21.20
CA MET A 226 -7.54 -8.32 21.21
C MET A 226 -8.28 -9.66 21.38
N MET A 227 -7.95 -10.63 20.55
CA MET A 227 -8.63 -11.92 20.51
C MET A 227 -7.61 -13.05 20.53
N ASN A 228 -7.95 -14.12 21.20
CA ASN A 228 -7.14 -15.34 21.21
C ASN A 228 -7.31 -16.14 19.89
N THR A 229 -6.60 -17.24 19.76
CA THR A 229 -6.65 -18.11 18.57
C THR A 229 -8.03 -18.77 18.34
N GLU A 230 -8.86 -18.85 19.36
CA GLU A 230 -10.23 -19.36 19.30
C GLU A 230 -11.24 -18.29 18.90
N GLY A 231 -10.80 -17.03 18.78
CA GLY A 231 -11.64 -15.91 18.43
C GLY A 231 -12.42 -15.32 19.62
N GLN A 232 -12.01 -15.63 20.82
CA GLN A 232 -12.61 -15.06 22.03
C GLN A 232 -11.94 -13.73 22.37
N ILE A 233 -12.74 -12.74 22.78
CA ILE A 233 -12.25 -11.43 23.21
C ILE A 233 -11.47 -11.60 24.51
N MET A 234 -10.26 -11.07 24.53
CA MET A 234 -9.41 -11.11 25.71
C MET A 234 -9.70 -9.90 26.61
N ALA A 235 -9.90 -10.17 27.89
CA ALA A 235 -10.09 -9.16 28.92
C ALA A 235 -8.76 -8.44 29.27
N ASN A 236 -7.62 -9.07 28.98
CA ASN A 236 -6.30 -8.50 29.21
C ASN A 236 -5.24 -9.20 28.34
N SER A 237 -4.01 -8.70 28.37
CA SER A 237 -2.88 -9.25 27.63
C SER A 237 -2.36 -10.61 28.13
N ARG A 238 -2.93 -11.17 29.19
CA ARG A 238 -2.56 -12.49 29.76
C ARG A 238 -3.47 -13.63 29.32
N GLY A 239 -4.42 -13.36 28.40
CA GLY A 239 -5.28 -14.38 27.83
C GLY A 239 -6.59 -14.64 28.59
N GLU A 240 -6.89 -13.88 29.63
CA GLU A 240 -8.19 -13.96 30.28
C GLU A 240 -9.31 -13.59 29.30
N VAL A 241 -10.34 -14.42 29.20
CA VAL A 241 -11.40 -14.28 28.21
C VAL A 241 -12.58 -13.52 28.82
N VAL A 242 -13.16 -12.62 28.03
CA VAL A 242 -14.39 -11.90 28.40
C VAL A 242 -15.57 -12.89 28.40
N THR A 243 -16.19 -13.07 29.54
CA THR A 243 -17.38 -13.95 29.72
C THR A 243 -18.68 -13.18 29.71
N ASP A 244 -18.67 -11.92 30.14
CA ASP A 244 -19.85 -11.03 30.14
C ASP A 244 -19.73 -10.00 29.00
N MET A 245 -20.57 -10.20 27.98
CA MET A 245 -20.60 -9.35 26.77
C MET A 245 -21.47 -8.10 26.93
N SER A 246 -22.15 -7.91 28.06
CA SER A 246 -23.08 -6.79 28.26
C SER A 246 -22.43 -5.41 28.22
N ASN A 247 -21.12 -5.35 28.50
CA ASN A 247 -20.32 -4.12 28.43
C ASN A 247 -18.98 -4.37 27.72
N VAL A 248 -19.04 -5.06 26.59
CA VAL A 248 -17.85 -5.51 25.87
C VAL A 248 -16.96 -4.36 25.37
N ASP A 249 -17.55 -3.20 25.09
CA ASP A 249 -16.82 -2.04 24.58
C ASP A 249 -15.71 -1.52 25.53
N GLN A 250 -15.79 -1.81 26.82
CA GLN A 250 -14.73 -1.48 27.78
C GLN A 250 -13.42 -2.24 27.54
N TYR A 251 -13.47 -3.34 26.77
CA TYR A 251 -12.30 -4.15 26.43
C TYR A 251 -11.68 -3.78 25.09
N LYS A 252 -12.19 -2.72 24.43
CA LYS A 252 -11.57 -2.20 23.21
C LYS A 252 -10.24 -1.52 23.50
N TYR A 253 -9.26 -1.86 22.71
CA TYR A 253 -8.00 -1.13 22.60
C TYR A 253 -8.20 0.06 21.68
N THR A 254 -7.58 1.17 22.02
CA THR A 254 -7.70 2.43 21.28
C THR A 254 -6.31 2.90 20.88
N ILE A 255 -6.15 3.21 19.60
CA ILE A 255 -4.92 3.79 19.04
C ILE A 255 -5.28 5.14 18.43
N GLU A 256 -4.63 6.18 18.91
CA GLU A 256 -4.79 7.54 18.40
C GLU A 256 -3.65 7.87 17.45
N MET A 257 -4.03 8.20 16.22
CA MET A 257 -3.11 8.66 15.18
C MET A 257 -3.52 10.07 14.82
N ASP A 258 -2.96 11.05 15.51
CA ASP A 258 -3.25 12.44 15.20
C ASP A 258 -2.05 13.08 14.54
N ASN A 259 -2.23 13.42 13.26
CA ASN A 259 -1.25 14.15 12.49
C ASN A 259 0.11 13.43 12.29
N VAL A 260 0.11 12.09 12.32
CA VAL A 260 1.31 11.25 12.20
C VAL A 260 1.64 11.00 10.73
N GLN A 261 2.89 11.15 10.33
CA GLN A 261 3.32 10.90 8.94
C GLN A 261 3.07 9.46 8.52
N VAL A 262 2.56 9.29 7.30
CA VAL A 262 2.46 7.97 6.68
C VAL A 262 3.86 7.53 6.24
N GLY A 263 4.27 6.34 6.69
CA GLY A 263 5.56 5.74 6.35
C GLY A 263 5.54 4.92 5.06
N GLY A 264 6.70 4.35 4.72
CA GLY A 264 6.88 3.42 3.61
C GLY A 264 6.97 4.07 2.22
N SER A 265 6.95 5.41 2.11
CA SER A 265 7.11 6.12 0.83
C SER A 265 7.58 7.56 1.01
N ALA A 266 8.52 8.00 0.19
CA ALA A 266 9.02 9.36 0.21
C ALA A 266 7.93 10.36 -0.18
N GLN A 267 7.69 11.35 0.69
CA GLN A 267 6.68 12.39 0.47
C GLN A 267 7.21 13.57 -0.36
N THR A 268 8.51 13.59 -0.66
CA THR A 268 9.11 14.52 -1.62
C THR A 268 10.00 13.73 -2.58
N THR A 269 9.70 13.83 -3.86
CA THR A 269 10.49 13.19 -4.91
C THR A 269 10.76 14.17 -6.05
N ALA A 270 11.94 14.09 -6.63
CA ALA A 270 12.28 14.83 -7.85
C ALA A 270 13.10 13.96 -8.78
N ALA A 271 12.93 14.15 -10.07
CA ALA A 271 13.77 13.55 -11.09
C ALA A 271 14.02 14.54 -12.22
N LEU A 272 15.24 14.48 -12.79
CA LEU A 272 15.61 15.25 -13.95
C LEU A 272 16.39 14.35 -14.90
N GLY A 273 15.87 14.17 -16.10
CA GLY A 273 16.47 13.37 -17.16
C GLY A 273 16.89 14.24 -18.34
N VAL A 274 18.05 13.95 -18.92
CA VAL A 274 18.53 14.56 -20.16
C VAL A 274 18.85 13.47 -21.17
N THR A 275 18.20 13.54 -22.31
CA THR A 275 18.51 12.70 -23.47
C THR A 275 19.23 13.55 -24.52
N PHE A 276 20.36 13.05 -24.98
CA PHE A 276 21.21 13.69 -25.96
C PHE A 276 21.41 12.78 -27.17
N ARG A 277 21.13 13.28 -28.37
CA ARG A 277 21.26 12.56 -29.65
C ARG A 277 22.17 13.33 -30.61
N PRO A 278 23.51 13.32 -30.37
CA PRO A 278 24.45 14.17 -31.09
C PRO A 278 24.62 13.78 -32.55
N MET A 279 24.36 12.51 -32.89
CA MET A 279 24.47 11.97 -34.22
C MET A 279 23.47 10.84 -34.44
N LYS A 280 23.25 10.49 -35.73
CA LYS A 280 22.37 9.37 -36.10
C LYS A 280 22.82 8.07 -35.42
N GLY A 281 21.88 7.41 -34.75
CA GLY A 281 22.10 6.13 -34.07
C GLY A 281 22.63 6.26 -32.64
N LEU A 282 23.25 7.36 -32.23
CA LEU A 282 23.78 7.54 -30.87
C LEU A 282 22.75 8.24 -29.96
N ARG A 283 22.49 7.63 -28.82
CA ARG A 283 21.68 8.18 -27.74
C ARG A 283 22.44 8.08 -26.43
N LEU A 284 22.51 9.19 -25.71
CA LEU A 284 23.07 9.28 -24.37
C LEU A 284 21.98 9.77 -23.43
N ASN A 285 21.89 9.21 -22.24
CA ASN A 285 20.97 9.70 -21.21
C ASN A 285 21.75 9.87 -19.89
N ALA A 286 21.31 10.86 -19.13
CA ALA A 286 21.71 11.05 -17.74
C ALA A 286 20.45 11.38 -16.96
N ASP A 287 20.23 10.69 -15.86
CA ASP A 287 19.05 10.82 -15.01
C ASP A 287 19.49 11.05 -13.56
N TRP A 288 18.97 12.08 -12.93
CA TRP A 288 19.10 12.35 -11.52
C TRP A 288 17.78 12.08 -10.82
N ASN A 289 17.82 11.37 -9.68
CA ASN A 289 16.68 11.08 -8.84
C ASN A 289 16.96 11.55 -7.41
N PHE A 290 15.97 12.13 -6.76
CA PHE A 290 16.04 12.64 -5.40
C PHE A 290 14.82 12.21 -4.60
N PHE A 291 15.07 11.82 -3.33
CA PHE A 291 14.03 11.38 -2.39
C PHE A 291 14.29 11.98 -1.02
N ALA A 292 13.24 12.54 -0.43
CA ALA A 292 13.30 13.15 0.89
C ALA A 292 11.95 12.99 1.61
N ARG A 293 11.94 13.24 2.91
CA ARG A 293 10.76 13.07 3.74
C ARG A 293 10.16 11.68 3.60
N ASN A 294 11.03 10.68 3.56
CA ASN A 294 10.67 9.27 3.63
C ASN A 294 10.63 8.89 5.11
N TYR A 295 9.50 8.40 5.58
CA TYR A 295 9.33 7.99 6.97
C TYR A 295 9.32 6.48 7.02
N ALA A 296 9.94 5.92 8.07
CA ALA A 296 9.91 4.48 8.31
C ALA A 296 8.46 4.01 8.48
N ASP A 297 8.17 2.85 7.93
CA ASP A 297 6.90 2.19 8.19
C ASP A 297 6.88 1.72 9.65
N TYR A 298 5.77 1.88 10.32
CA TYR A 298 5.66 1.47 11.71
C TYR A 298 4.57 0.42 11.89
N ASP A 299 4.86 -0.54 12.75
CA ASP A 299 3.82 -1.41 13.27
C ASP A 299 3.09 -0.67 14.39
N ILE A 300 1.80 -0.75 14.33
CA ILE A 300 0.99 -0.36 15.47
C ILE A 300 1.21 -1.43 16.51
N ASP A 301 2.11 -1.18 17.45
CA ASP A 301 2.34 -2.09 18.56
C ASP A 301 1.15 -2.03 19.52
N ALA A 302 0.15 -2.85 19.23
CA ALA A 302 -1.03 -2.95 20.05
C ALA A 302 -0.72 -3.45 21.48
N SER A 303 0.47 -4.00 21.72
CA SER A 303 0.90 -4.40 23.07
C SER A 303 1.11 -3.19 23.99
N GLN A 304 1.37 -2.02 23.44
CA GLN A 304 1.51 -0.77 24.19
C GLN A 304 0.16 -0.10 24.50
N ALA A 305 -0.88 -0.43 23.73
CA ALA A 305 -2.22 0.02 24.05
C ALA A 305 -2.72 -0.71 25.29
N THR A 306 -3.42 0.01 26.16
CA THR A 306 -4.19 -0.59 27.25
C THR A 306 -5.67 -0.33 27.02
N GLN A 307 -6.53 -1.11 27.63
CA GLN A 307 -7.98 -0.88 27.56
C GLN A 307 -8.41 0.42 28.25
N LYS A 308 -7.56 1.00 29.09
CA LYS A 308 -7.84 2.20 29.87
C LYS A 308 -7.25 3.46 29.27
N GLU A 309 -6.15 3.33 28.56
CA GLU A 309 -5.42 4.45 27.97
C GLU A 309 -5.19 4.20 26.49
N ALA A 310 -5.48 5.21 25.67
CA ALA A 310 -5.17 5.14 24.26
C ALA A 310 -3.65 5.13 24.05
N TYR A 311 -3.21 4.30 23.14
CA TYR A 311 -1.85 4.42 22.62
C TYR A 311 -1.80 5.56 21.59
N VAL A 312 -1.00 6.56 21.87
CA VAL A 312 -0.78 7.69 20.94
C VAL A 312 0.44 7.39 20.09
N VAL A 313 0.23 7.29 18.79
CA VAL A 313 1.32 7.02 17.86
C VAL A 313 2.17 8.28 17.68
N GLU A 314 3.46 8.16 17.88
CA GLU A 314 4.43 9.23 17.68
C GLU A 314 4.90 9.35 16.22
N LYS A 315 5.61 10.44 15.91
CA LYS A 315 6.18 10.64 14.57
C LYS A 315 7.22 9.56 14.28
N PRO A 316 7.07 8.78 13.18
CA PRO A 316 8.05 7.74 12.83
C PRO A 316 9.39 8.35 12.41
N TRP A 317 10.44 7.55 12.47
CA TRP A 317 11.77 7.95 12.03
C TRP A 317 11.76 8.47 10.60
N GLU A 318 12.32 9.65 10.39
CA GLU A 318 12.53 10.21 9.06
C GLU A 318 13.86 9.70 8.49
N ILE A 319 13.77 8.85 7.48
CA ILE A 319 14.92 8.28 6.78
C ILE A 319 15.70 9.40 6.10
N PRO A 320 17.04 9.43 6.19
CA PRO A 320 17.86 10.44 5.53
C PRO A 320 17.56 10.56 4.04
N SER A 321 17.48 11.78 3.54
CA SER A 321 17.29 12.05 2.10
C SER A 321 18.46 11.56 1.28
N TRP A 322 18.20 11.13 0.06
CA TRP A 322 19.22 10.61 -0.83
C TRP A 322 18.96 10.97 -2.30
N SER A 323 19.99 10.85 -3.11
CA SER A 323 19.88 11.00 -4.57
C SER A 323 20.79 10.03 -5.30
N THR A 324 20.37 9.63 -6.51
CA THR A 324 21.20 8.82 -7.41
C THR A 324 21.33 9.48 -8.76
N PHE A 325 22.43 9.13 -9.46
CA PHE A 325 22.65 9.49 -10.85
C PHE A 325 22.82 8.23 -11.66
N ASP A 326 22.07 8.13 -12.74
CA ASP A 326 22.11 7.03 -13.68
C ASP A 326 22.54 7.54 -15.04
N VAL A 327 23.36 6.79 -15.76
CA VAL A 327 23.78 7.14 -17.12
C VAL A 327 23.61 5.95 -18.04
N SER A 328 23.21 6.23 -19.28
CA SER A 328 23.15 5.21 -20.31
C SER A 328 23.59 5.72 -21.66
N ALA A 329 24.14 4.83 -22.47
CA ALA A 329 24.49 5.07 -23.85
C ALA A 329 23.98 3.93 -24.74
N GLY A 330 23.49 4.27 -25.92
CA GLY A 330 23.05 3.29 -26.91
C GLY A 330 23.47 3.73 -28.32
N TYR A 331 24.01 2.81 -29.09
CA TYR A 331 24.36 3.05 -30.50
C TYR A 331 23.67 2.02 -31.37
N THR A 332 22.89 2.54 -32.34
CA THR A 332 22.21 1.73 -33.37
C THR A 332 22.90 1.91 -34.71
N PHE A 333 23.26 0.81 -35.32
CA PHE A 333 23.91 0.78 -36.62
C PHE A 333 23.38 -0.36 -37.47
N ASP A 334 23.47 -0.19 -38.79
CA ASP A 334 23.06 -1.22 -39.73
C ASP A 334 24.31 -1.98 -40.19
N PHE A 335 24.23 -3.32 -40.17
CA PHE A 335 25.27 -4.23 -40.66
C PHE A 335 24.64 -5.19 -41.69
N GLY A 336 24.77 -4.84 -42.96
CA GLY A 336 24.10 -5.54 -44.03
C GLY A 336 22.56 -5.48 -43.89
N LYS A 337 21.90 -6.62 -43.71
CA LYS A 337 20.44 -6.71 -43.47
C LYS A 337 20.07 -6.65 -41.97
N ILE A 338 21.07 -6.66 -41.13
CA ILE A 338 20.87 -6.70 -39.69
C ILE A 338 20.98 -5.28 -39.14
N ARG A 339 19.97 -4.87 -38.35
CA ARG A 339 20.05 -3.67 -37.51
C ARG A 339 20.46 -4.05 -36.10
N ALA A 340 21.62 -3.60 -35.69
CA ALA A 340 22.19 -3.87 -34.37
C ALA A 340 22.06 -2.63 -33.48
N THR A 341 21.73 -2.85 -32.21
CA THR A 341 21.79 -1.83 -31.16
C THR A 341 22.63 -2.37 -30.01
N LEU A 342 23.75 -1.72 -29.73
CA LEU A 342 24.53 -1.94 -28.51
C LEU A 342 24.17 -0.87 -27.52
N SER A 343 23.81 -1.26 -26.30
CA SER A 343 23.51 -0.32 -25.23
C SER A 343 24.12 -0.76 -23.90
N GLY A 344 24.48 0.23 -23.07
CA GLY A 344 24.96 0.03 -21.73
C GLY A 344 24.35 1.06 -20.80
N ASN A 345 24.14 0.68 -19.55
CA ASN A 345 23.75 1.60 -18.50
C ASN A 345 24.53 1.34 -17.22
N VAL A 346 24.72 2.39 -16.46
CA VAL A 346 25.28 2.40 -15.09
C VAL A 346 24.25 3.08 -14.21
N ASN A 347 23.67 2.32 -13.29
CA ASN A 347 22.78 2.89 -12.29
C ASN A 347 23.60 3.21 -11.03
N ASN A 348 23.18 4.25 -10.33
CA ASN A 348 23.88 4.78 -9.16
C ASN A 348 25.38 5.01 -9.46
N LEU A 349 25.64 5.89 -10.41
CA LEU A 349 26.98 6.17 -10.96
C LEU A 349 28.03 6.47 -9.87
N PHE A 350 27.62 7.18 -8.82
CA PHE A 350 28.50 7.59 -7.73
C PHE A 350 28.58 6.57 -6.60
N ASN A 351 27.89 5.44 -6.74
CA ASN A 351 27.81 4.38 -5.70
C ASN A 351 27.35 4.92 -4.34
N GLN A 352 26.34 5.79 -4.36
CA GLN A 352 25.75 6.34 -3.14
C GLN A 352 25.12 5.22 -2.32
N GLU A 353 25.51 5.09 -1.07
CA GLU A 353 24.83 4.25 -0.10
C GLU A 353 23.64 5.02 0.48
N TYR A 354 22.47 4.37 0.53
CA TYR A 354 21.26 4.98 1.04
C TYR A 354 20.31 3.94 1.59
N ILE A 355 19.45 4.37 2.49
CA ILE A 355 18.37 3.57 3.03
C ILE A 355 17.14 3.80 2.16
N ALA A 356 16.70 2.75 1.50
CA ALA A 356 15.54 2.77 0.62
C ALA A 356 14.22 2.66 1.39
N ASP A 357 14.22 1.87 2.47
CA ASP A 357 13.06 1.59 3.30
C ASP A 357 13.51 1.20 4.70
N ALA A 358 12.66 1.43 5.69
CA ALA A 358 12.91 1.02 7.06
C ALA A 358 11.58 0.76 7.80
N ARG A 359 11.66 -0.09 8.82
CA ARG A 359 10.61 -0.26 9.81
C ARG A 359 11.03 0.39 11.12
N ASP A 360 10.18 1.22 11.64
CA ASP A 360 10.44 2.03 12.82
C ASP A 360 10.71 1.18 14.08
N GLY A 361 11.29 1.80 15.07
CA GLY A 361 11.59 1.19 16.35
C GLY A 361 11.09 2.03 17.51
N SER A 362 11.39 1.61 18.73
CA SER A 362 10.84 2.17 19.97
C SER A 362 11.20 3.63 20.23
N ASN A 363 12.33 4.11 19.70
CA ASN A 363 12.78 5.50 19.90
C ASN A 363 12.63 6.36 18.64
N HIS A 364 12.01 5.81 17.59
CA HIS A 364 11.81 6.49 16.30
C HIS A 364 13.12 7.02 15.69
N ASP A 365 14.18 6.20 15.76
CA ASP A 365 15.53 6.53 15.30
C ASP A 365 16.21 5.34 14.58
N TRP A 366 17.39 5.60 14.06
CA TRP A 366 18.22 4.60 13.40
C TRP A 366 18.61 3.43 14.32
N GLU A 367 18.91 3.69 15.57
CA GLU A 367 19.48 2.69 16.49
C GLU A 367 18.44 1.64 16.90
N THR A 368 17.19 2.05 16.98
CA THR A 368 16.08 1.16 17.38
C THR A 368 15.27 0.63 16.21
N ALA A 369 15.54 1.10 14.98
CA ALA A 369 14.85 0.61 13.77
C ALA A 369 14.88 -0.92 13.69
N THR A 370 13.71 -1.55 13.59
CA THR A 370 13.60 -3.02 13.63
C THR A 370 14.01 -3.69 12.33
N ARG A 371 13.99 -2.94 11.24
CA ARG A 371 14.46 -3.37 9.91
C ARG A 371 14.92 -2.16 9.11
N VAL A 372 16.05 -2.32 8.41
CA VAL A 372 16.56 -1.33 7.46
C VAL A 372 16.90 -2.02 6.15
N ILE A 373 16.44 -1.47 5.05
CA ILE A 373 16.69 -1.98 3.70
C ILE A 373 17.51 -0.94 2.95
N TYR A 374 18.73 -1.31 2.59
CA TYR A 374 19.59 -0.47 1.76
C TYR A 374 19.19 -0.56 0.29
N GLY A 375 19.36 0.54 -0.43
CA GLY A 375 19.27 0.57 -1.87
C GLY A 375 20.43 -0.18 -2.53
N TRP A 376 20.24 -0.52 -3.78
CA TRP A 376 21.29 -1.14 -4.57
C TRP A 376 22.46 -0.17 -4.78
N GLY A 377 23.67 -0.64 -4.58
CA GLY A 377 24.88 0.06 -4.98
C GLY A 377 24.95 0.20 -6.52
N ARG A 378 26.09 0.64 -7.01
CA ARG A 378 26.29 0.80 -8.47
C ARG A 378 26.15 -0.52 -9.21
N THR A 379 25.31 -0.52 -10.24
CA THR A 379 25.07 -1.68 -11.11
C THR A 379 25.34 -1.35 -12.58
N TYR A 380 25.68 -2.36 -13.36
CA TYR A 380 26.00 -2.23 -14.78
C TYR A 380 25.18 -3.21 -15.60
N THR A 381 24.73 -2.76 -16.76
CA THR A 381 24.08 -3.64 -17.75
C THR A 381 24.60 -3.35 -19.14
N VAL A 382 24.89 -4.39 -19.90
CA VAL A 382 25.22 -4.30 -21.34
C VAL A 382 24.25 -5.17 -22.11
N ARG A 383 23.70 -4.63 -23.19
CA ARG A 383 22.73 -5.31 -24.04
C ARG A 383 23.08 -5.15 -25.51
N LEU A 384 23.06 -6.26 -26.23
CA LEU A 384 23.09 -6.30 -27.68
C LEU A 384 21.73 -6.78 -28.22
N LYS A 385 21.10 -5.96 -29.08
CA LYS A 385 19.85 -6.31 -29.74
C LYS A 385 20.13 -6.42 -31.27
N LEU A 386 19.77 -7.52 -31.86
CA LEU A 386 19.86 -7.77 -33.30
C LEU A 386 18.45 -7.92 -33.89
N ASN A 387 18.17 -7.18 -34.94
CA ASN A 387 16.92 -7.28 -35.70
C ASN A 387 17.31 -7.71 -37.12
N PHE A 388 16.77 -8.83 -37.60
CA PHE A 388 17.03 -9.48 -38.87
C PHE A 388 15.98 -9.12 -39.91
#